data_57acbf65f85921195bebef03769ff89d
#
_entry.id   57acbf65f85921195bebef03769ff89d
#
_cell.length_a   1.000
_cell.length_b   1.000
_cell.length_c   1.000
_cell.angle_alpha   90.00
_cell.angle_beta   90.00
_cell.angle_gamma   90.00
#
_symmetry.space_group_name_H-M   'P 1'
#
loop_
_entity.id
_entity.type
_entity.pdbx_description
1 polymer ?
#
loop_
_entity_poly.entity_id
_entity_poly.type
_entity_poly.pdbx_seq_one_letter_code
_entity_poly.pdbx_strand_id
1 'polypeptide(L)'
;MKFSGRNKPYSAYGKYYIRVADESRELTPAELKEMMVASEYSERWEQFETPYTIKDIDESAMKDFYNRAIACGRLPDDGYDAEKLLNKLGLLKNGNLNNAGYVLFGNNGPVTLKMAVFASDEKLTFLDINRTEDNIFRLVDTALTYIKKNIRWRAEIGNVTREEIPEIPLKALREIVINSFAHAE
;
A
#
# COMPACT_ATOMS: atom_id res chain seq x y z
N MET A 1 -3.86 23.13 4.15
CA MET A 1 -4.08 21.67 3.91
C MET A 1 -4.65 21.52 2.50
N LYS A 2 -3.91 20.94 1.54
CA LYS A 2 -4.43 20.69 0.18
C LYS A 2 -5.09 19.33 0.19
N PHE A 3 -6.42 19.28 0.12
CA PHE A 3 -7.14 18.05 -0.18
C PHE A 3 -7.19 17.88 -1.69
N SER A 4 -6.50 16.89 -2.22
CA SER A 4 -6.71 16.40 -3.57
C SER A 4 -7.30 15.00 -3.47
N GLY A 5 -8.61 14.91 -3.38
CA GLY A 5 -9.26 13.60 -3.39
C GLY A 5 -9.23 13.00 -4.80
N ARG A 6 -9.20 11.67 -4.86
CA ARG A 6 -9.09 10.91 -6.11
C ARG A 6 -10.37 10.91 -6.96
N ASN A 7 -11.52 11.11 -6.36
CA ASN A 7 -12.82 11.04 -7.05
C ASN A 7 -13.41 12.43 -7.26
N LYS A 8 -12.90 13.17 -8.24
CA LYS A 8 -13.49 14.43 -8.70
C LYS A 8 -14.59 14.13 -9.74
N PRO A 9 -15.64 14.96 -9.83
CA PRO A 9 -15.94 16.17 -9.05
C PRO A 9 -16.63 15.87 -7.70
N TYR A 10 -16.40 16.73 -6.70
CA TYR A 10 -17.10 16.65 -5.41
C TYR A 10 -18.44 17.38 -5.45
N SER A 11 -19.47 16.78 -4.90
CA SER A 11 -20.80 17.39 -4.76
C SER A 11 -21.13 17.73 -3.31
N ALA A 12 -21.78 18.88 -3.11
CA ALA A 12 -22.40 19.25 -1.86
C ALA A 12 -23.74 19.91 -2.15
N TYR A 13 -24.79 19.52 -1.43
CA TYR A 13 -26.15 20.07 -1.59
C TYR A 13 -26.66 20.01 -3.05
N GLY A 14 -26.32 18.96 -3.81
CA GLY A 14 -26.76 18.79 -5.20
C GLY A 14 -26.00 19.63 -6.24
N LYS A 15 -24.95 20.35 -5.83
CA LYS A 15 -24.09 21.16 -6.69
C LYS A 15 -22.66 20.65 -6.65
N TYR A 16 -21.91 20.90 -7.72
CA TYR A 16 -20.51 20.52 -7.86
C TYR A 16 -19.61 21.74 -7.70
N TYR A 17 -18.53 21.58 -6.94
CA TYR A 17 -17.63 22.68 -6.59
C TYR A 17 -16.18 22.35 -6.95
N ILE A 18 -15.42 23.37 -7.33
CA ILE A 18 -13.97 23.32 -7.52
C ILE A 18 -13.30 24.36 -6.61
N ARG A 19 -12.15 23.98 -6.04
CA ARG A 19 -11.31 24.88 -5.28
C ARG A 19 -10.37 25.63 -6.24
N VAL A 20 -10.48 26.95 -6.28
CA VAL A 20 -9.59 27.83 -7.05
C VAL A 20 -8.94 28.77 -6.07
N ALA A 21 -7.64 28.63 -5.85
CA ALA A 21 -6.89 29.34 -4.82
C ALA A 21 -7.55 29.22 -3.44
N ASP A 22 -8.07 30.30 -2.89
CA ASP A 22 -8.67 30.34 -1.55
C ASP A 22 -10.19 30.21 -1.54
N GLU A 23 -10.84 30.15 -2.71
CA GLU A 23 -12.29 30.10 -2.85
C GLU A 23 -12.78 28.79 -3.44
N SER A 24 -13.98 28.38 -3.02
CA SER A 24 -14.73 27.28 -3.62
C SER A 24 -15.81 27.86 -4.51
N ARG A 25 -15.75 27.64 -5.82
CA ARG A 25 -16.79 28.09 -6.75
C ARG A 25 -17.55 26.90 -7.33
N GLU A 26 -18.79 27.14 -7.72
CA GLU A 26 -19.64 26.18 -8.42
C GLU A 26 -19.08 25.92 -9.83
N LEU A 27 -19.05 24.64 -10.23
CA LEU A 27 -18.66 24.23 -11.59
C LEU A 27 -19.80 24.55 -12.58
N THR A 28 -19.45 25.10 -13.72
CA THR A 28 -20.38 25.20 -14.84
C THR A 28 -20.67 23.80 -15.42
N PRO A 29 -21.82 23.62 -16.10
CA PRO A 29 -22.14 22.34 -16.74
C PRO A 29 -21.07 21.87 -17.75
N ALA A 30 -20.41 22.79 -18.44
CA ALA A 30 -19.34 22.50 -19.39
C ALA A 30 -18.09 21.97 -18.67
N GLU A 31 -17.63 22.64 -17.62
CA GLU A 31 -16.49 22.22 -16.79
C GLU A 31 -16.77 20.89 -16.10
N LEU A 32 -18.00 20.68 -15.61
CA LEU A 32 -18.41 19.42 -15.02
C LEU A 32 -18.31 18.27 -16.03
N LYS A 33 -18.80 18.50 -17.26
CA LYS A 33 -18.72 17.51 -18.33
C LYS A 33 -17.26 17.20 -18.70
N GLU A 34 -16.41 18.20 -18.85
CA GLU A 34 -14.98 17.99 -19.10
C GLU A 34 -14.31 17.19 -18.00
N MET A 35 -14.61 17.51 -16.75
CA MET A 35 -14.03 16.82 -15.59
C MET A 35 -14.51 15.36 -15.48
N MET A 36 -15.79 15.08 -15.79
CA MET A 36 -16.32 13.72 -15.83
C MET A 36 -15.67 12.90 -16.96
N VAL A 37 -15.57 13.47 -18.16
CA VAL A 37 -14.92 12.82 -19.31
C VAL A 37 -13.44 12.56 -19.01
N ALA A 38 -12.72 13.52 -18.43
CA ALA A 38 -11.33 13.34 -18.03
C ALA A 38 -11.17 12.25 -16.96
N SER A 39 -12.13 12.10 -16.05
CA SER A 39 -12.09 11.05 -15.03
C SER A 39 -12.39 9.64 -15.58
N GLU A 40 -13.23 9.54 -16.61
CA GLU A 40 -13.53 8.26 -17.28
C GLU A 40 -12.37 7.76 -18.16
N TYR A 41 -11.60 8.68 -18.76
CA TYR A 41 -10.48 8.36 -19.65
C TYR A 41 -9.11 8.48 -18.99
N SER A 42 -9.02 8.99 -17.74
CA SER A 42 -7.75 9.01 -17.02
C SER A 42 -7.39 7.59 -16.59
N GLU A 43 -6.33 7.05 -17.13
CA GLU A 43 -5.72 5.85 -16.56
C GLU A 43 -5.50 6.07 -15.05
N ARG A 44 -5.82 5.08 -14.28
CA ARG A 44 -5.55 5.12 -12.85
C ARG A 44 -4.03 5.13 -12.64
N TRP A 45 -3.57 5.85 -11.64
CA TRP A 45 -2.13 5.97 -11.33
C TRP A 45 -1.40 4.62 -11.32
N GLU A 46 -2.02 3.60 -10.76
CA GLU A 46 -1.47 2.25 -10.68
C GLU A 46 -1.22 1.59 -12.05
N GLN A 47 -1.89 2.05 -13.11
CA GLN A 47 -1.77 1.53 -14.48
C GLN A 47 -0.77 2.30 -15.35
N PHE A 48 -0.22 3.42 -14.85
CA PHE A 48 0.79 4.15 -15.61
C PHE A 48 2.06 3.31 -15.77
N GLU A 49 2.56 3.29 -16.99
CA GLU A 49 3.79 2.61 -17.34
C GLU A 49 5.00 3.30 -16.69
N THR A 50 5.93 2.51 -16.18
CA THR A 50 7.20 2.97 -15.64
C THR A 50 8.35 2.63 -16.61
N PRO A 51 9.54 3.22 -16.46
CA PRO A 51 10.73 2.81 -17.23
C PRO A 51 11.34 1.47 -16.76
N TYR A 52 10.79 0.88 -15.69
CA TYR A 52 11.31 -0.35 -15.08
C TYR A 52 10.73 -1.58 -15.75
N THR A 53 11.54 -2.62 -15.84
CA THR A 53 11.23 -3.89 -16.50
C THR A 53 11.19 -5.05 -15.51
N ILE A 54 10.96 -6.26 -15.98
CA ILE A 54 11.06 -7.48 -15.17
C ILE A 54 12.44 -7.68 -14.49
N LYS A 55 13.49 -7.04 -15.01
CA LYS A 55 14.84 -7.11 -14.42
C LYS A 55 14.97 -6.27 -13.15
N ASP A 56 14.04 -5.36 -12.94
CA ASP A 56 14.03 -4.42 -11.81
C ASP A 56 13.12 -4.88 -10.67
N ILE A 57 12.71 -6.17 -10.66
CA ILE A 57 11.93 -6.75 -9.56
C ILE A 57 12.80 -7.41 -8.49
N ASP A 58 12.30 -7.44 -7.26
CA ASP A 58 12.77 -8.32 -6.20
C ASP A 58 12.26 -9.76 -6.47
N GLU A 59 13.11 -10.55 -7.13
CA GLU A 59 12.81 -11.93 -7.50
C GLU A 59 12.46 -12.81 -6.28
N SER A 60 13.08 -12.54 -5.14
CA SER A 60 12.81 -13.26 -3.88
C SER A 60 11.42 -12.92 -3.34
N ALA A 61 11.04 -11.62 -3.33
CA ALA A 61 9.70 -11.20 -2.93
C ALA A 61 8.63 -11.80 -3.84
N MET A 62 8.90 -11.86 -5.14
CA MET A 62 7.98 -12.42 -6.13
C MET A 62 7.78 -13.92 -5.95
N LYS A 63 8.85 -14.68 -5.67
CA LYS A 63 8.79 -16.11 -5.34
C LYS A 63 8.04 -16.37 -4.04
N ASP A 64 8.29 -15.57 -3.01
CA ASP A 64 7.57 -15.64 -1.73
C ASP A 64 6.08 -15.39 -1.93
N PHE A 65 5.72 -14.40 -2.75
CA PHE A 65 4.32 -14.15 -3.12
C PHE A 65 3.69 -15.35 -3.82
N TYR A 66 4.36 -15.91 -4.84
CA TYR A 66 3.90 -17.08 -5.59
C TYR A 66 3.64 -18.26 -4.66
N ASN A 67 4.61 -18.60 -3.81
CA ASN A 67 4.50 -19.72 -2.87
C ASN A 67 3.34 -19.53 -1.87
N ARG A 68 3.17 -18.33 -1.34
CA ARG A 68 2.04 -18.00 -0.44
C ARG A 68 0.70 -18.08 -1.17
N ALA A 69 0.63 -17.68 -2.43
CA ALA A 69 -0.58 -17.72 -3.23
C ALA A 69 -1.01 -19.16 -3.56
N ILE A 70 -0.06 -20.05 -3.85
CA ILE A 70 -0.31 -21.50 -3.99
C ILE A 70 -0.80 -22.09 -2.68
N ALA A 71 -0.10 -21.84 -1.57
CA ALA A 71 -0.46 -22.36 -0.26
C ALA A 71 -1.88 -21.95 0.19
N CYS A 72 -2.36 -20.78 -0.27
CA CYS A 72 -3.72 -20.29 -0.05
C CYS A 72 -4.73 -20.73 -1.13
N GLY A 73 -4.33 -21.52 -2.12
CA GLY A 73 -5.20 -21.99 -3.22
C GLY A 73 -5.63 -20.85 -4.18
N ARG A 74 -4.89 -19.74 -4.24
CA ARG A 74 -5.17 -18.61 -5.12
C ARG A 74 -4.51 -18.73 -6.49
N LEU A 75 -3.43 -19.50 -6.58
CA LEU A 75 -2.73 -19.81 -7.82
C LEU A 75 -2.55 -21.34 -7.95
N PRO A 76 -2.58 -21.89 -9.16
CA PRO A 76 -2.18 -23.27 -9.40
C PRO A 76 -0.66 -23.40 -9.25
N ASP A 77 -0.20 -24.60 -8.87
CA ASP A 77 1.22 -24.96 -8.85
C ASP A 77 1.63 -25.52 -10.22
N ASP A 78 1.77 -24.62 -11.19
CA ASP A 78 2.14 -24.91 -12.59
C ASP A 78 3.56 -24.48 -12.96
N GLY A 79 4.38 -24.18 -11.92
CA GLY A 79 5.73 -23.70 -12.04
C GLY A 79 5.83 -22.17 -11.98
N TYR A 80 6.88 -21.70 -11.32
CA TYR A 80 7.15 -20.26 -11.18
C TYR A 80 7.67 -19.65 -12.47
N ASP A 81 7.00 -18.61 -12.94
CA ASP A 81 7.42 -17.76 -14.06
C ASP A 81 7.00 -16.34 -13.73
N ALA A 82 8.00 -15.47 -13.49
CA ALA A 82 7.76 -14.10 -13.05
C ALA A 82 6.99 -13.27 -14.09
N GLU A 83 7.31 -13.43 -15.38
CA GLU A 83 6.66 -12.68 -16.45
C GLU A 83 5.19 -13.07 -16.61
N LYS A 84 4.92 -14.37 -16.61
CA LYS A 84 3.54 -14.88 -16.65
C LYS A 84 2.73 -14.42 -15.45
N LEU A 85 3.36 -14.42 -14.26
CA LEU A 85 2.71 -14.02 -13.03
C LEU A 85 2.39 -12.51 -13.04
N LEU A 86 3.33 -11.66 -13.43
CA LEU A 86 3.14 -10.21 -13.56
C LEU A 86 2.05 -9.88 -14.59
N ASN A 87 2.04 -10.56 -15.74
CA ASN A 87 1.00 -10.40 -16.75
C ASN A 87 -0.39 -10.82 -16.21
N LYS A 88 -0.47 -11.97 -15.52
CA LYS A 88 -1.72 -12.45 -14.91
C LYS A 88 -2.28 -11.49 -13.85
N LEU A 89 -1.40 -10.81 -13.12
CA LEU A 89 -1.76 -9.79 -12.12
C LEU A 89 -2.05 -8.42 -12.73
N GLY A 90 -1.84 -8.22 -14.04
CA GLY A 90 -2.02 -6.93 -14.70
C GLY A 90 -0.96 -5.89 -14.29
N LEU A 91 0.25 -6.34 -13.94
CA LEU A 91 1.34 -5.50 -13.45
C LEU A 91 2.38 -5.16 -14.53
N LEU A 92 2.21 -5.70 -15.75
CA LEU A 92 3.02 -5.36 -16.92
C LEU A 92 2.17 -4.62 -17.95
N LYS A 93 2.78 -3.62 -18.60
CA LYS A 93 2.25 -2.87 -19.73
C LYS A 93 3.38 -2.66 -20.75
N ASN A 94 3.18 -3.12 -21.99
CA ASN A 94 4.19 -3.04 -23.07
C ASN A 94 5.57 -3.64 -22.71
N GLY A 95 5.64 -4.62 -21.80
CA GLY A 95 6.89 -5.22 -21.34
C GLY A 95 7.54 -4.51 -20.15
N ASN A 96 7.01 -3.36 -19.72
CA ASN A 96 7.45 -2.60 -18.56
C ASN A 96 6.51 -2.82 -17.38
N LEU A 97 7.02 -2.65 -16.17
CA LEU A 97 6.18 -2.61 -14.96
C LEU A 97 5.29 -1.37 -15.00
N ASN A 98 4.05 -1.52 -14.60
CA ASN A 98 3.25 -0.34 -14.24
C ASN A 98 3.58 0.11 -12.80
N ASN A 99 3.05 1.26 -12.37
CA ASN A 99 3.32 1.77 -11.03
C ASN A 99 2.97 0.76 -9.92
N ALA A 100 1.86 0.02 -10.06
CA ALA A 100 1.49 -1.01 -9.09
C ALA A 100 2.53 -2.13 -9.04
N GLY A 101 2.99 -2.62 -10.19
CA GLY A 101 4.01 -3.67 -10.27
C GLY A 101 5.35 -3.22 -9.65
N TYR A 102 5.76 -2.00 -9.96
CA TYR A 102 6.98 -1.42 -9.44
C TYR A 102 6.92 -1.21 -7.91
N VAL A 103 5.84 -0.63 -7.42
CA VAL A 103 5.65 -0.38 -5.96
C VAL A 103 5.53 -1.68 -5.17
N LEU A 104 4.89 -2.72 -5.74
CA LEU A 104 4.73 -4.02 -5.07
C LEU A 104 6.01 -4.86 -5.06
N PHE A 105 6.79 -4.84 -6.13
CA PHE A 105 7.88 -5.80 -6.33
C PHE A 105 9.20 -5.19 -6.83
N GLY A 106 9.30 -3.87 -7.01
CA GLY A 106 10.55 -3.24 -7.45
C GLY A 106 11.69 -3.45 -6.45
N ASN A 107 12.92 -3.61 -6.95
CA ASN A 107 14.11 -3.88 -6.14
C ASN A 107 14.90 -2.63 -5.71
N ASN A 108 14.47 -1.43 -6.13
CA ASN A 108 15.20 -0.16 -5.88
C ASN A 108 14.59 0.67 -4.77
N GLY A 109 13.81 0.08 -3.85
CA GLY A 109 13.20 0.79 -2.73
C GLY A 109 12.14 1.83 -3.17
N PRO A 110 11.11 1.44 -3.94
CA PRO A 110 10.14 2.38 -4.51
C PRO A 110 9.30 3.12 -3.47
N VAL A 111 9.25 2.60 -2.25
CA VAL A 111 8.42 3.14 -1.17
C VAL A 111 9.25 3.40 0.08
N THR A 112 9.04 4.53 0.73
CA THR A 112 9.64 4.84 2.04
C THR A 112 8.62 4.61 3.15
N LEU A 113 8.95 3.73 4.09
CA LEU A 113 8.23 3.51 5.34
C LEU A 113 8.96 4.23 6.49
N LYS A 114 8.24 5.05 7.24
CA LYS A 114 8.73 5.70 8.46
C LYS A 114 7.91 5.20 9.65
N MET A 115 8.58 4.73 10.67
CA MET A 115 7.99 4.22 11.90
C MET A 115 8.67 4.88 13.09
N ALA A 116 7.91 5.14 14.16
CA ALA A 116 8.45 5.74 15.36
C ALA A 116 7.70 5.25 16.61
N VAL A 117 8.41 5.18 17.72
CA VAL A 117 7.85 5.01 19.05
C VAL A 117 8.03 6.32 19.81
N PHE A 118 6.94 6.85 20.36
CA PHE A 118 6.95 8.08 21.14
C PHE A 118 6.94 7.76 22.64
N ALA A 119 7.56 8.61 23.44
CA ALA A 119 7.60 8.50 24.91
C ALA A 119 6.23 8.77 25.54
N SER A 120 5.38 9.58 24.89
CA SER A 120 4.05 9.96 25.35
C SER A 120 3.12 10.27 24.19
N ASP A 121 1.83 10.42 24.49
CA ASP A 121 0.80 10.78 23.51
C ASP A 121 0.99 12.18 22.92
N GLU A 122 1.76 13.04 23.57
CA GLU A 122 2.11 14.38 23.06
C GLU A 122 3.04 14.33 21.84
N LYS A 123 3.69 13.19 21.57
CA LYS A 123 4.55 12.94 20.41
C LYS A 123 5.73 13.92 20.27
N LEU A 124 6.22 14.46 21.38
CA LEU A 124 7.35 15.40 21.41
C LEU A 124 8.71 14.70 21.48
N THR A 125 8.76 13.52 22.08
CA THR A 125 10.01 12.77 22.28
C THR A 125 9.92 11.40 21.63
N PHE A 126 10.87 11.11 20.76
CA PHE A 126 11.00 9.79 20.13
C PHE A 126 11.82 8.87 21.04
N LEU A 127 11.33 7.66 21.25
CA LEU A 127 12.09 6.57 21.88
C LEU A 127 12.82 5.71 20.84
N ASP A 128 12.21 5.58 19.67
CA ASP A 128 12.80 4.88 18.53
C ASP A 128 12.29 5.47 17.22
N ILE A 129 13.13 5.50 16.19
CA ILE A 129 12.79 5.94 14.84
C ILE A 129 13.42 4.96 13.87
N ASN A 130 12.59 4.45 12.95
CA ASN A 130 13.06 3.62 11.84
C ASN A 130 12.57 4.20 10.51
N ARG A 131 13.47 4.25 9.53
CA ARG A 131 13.17 4.59 8.13
C ARG A 131 13.72 3.49 7.25
N THR A 132 12.86 2.90 6.42
CA THR A 132 13.21 1.82 5.50
C THR A 132 12.63 2.14 4.12
N GLU A 133 13.41 1.87 3.08
CA GLU A 133 12.99 2.01 1.67
C GLU A 133 13.02 0.62 1.04
N ASP A 134 11.87 0.16 0.53
CA ASP A 134 11.72 -1.16 -0.08
C ASP A 134 10.41 -1.21 -0.89
N ASN A 135 10.10 -2.34 -1.50
CA ASN A 135 8.78 -2.59 -2.07
C ASN A 135 7.74 -2.87 -0.97
N ILE A 136 6.46 -2.65 -1.29
CA ILE A 136 5.37 -2.82 -0.30
C ILE A 136 5.33 -4.24 0.25
N PHE A 137 5.61 -5.27 -0.57
CA PHE A 137 5.56 -6.66 -0.12
C PHE A 137 6.54 -6.92 1.03
N ARG A 138 7.76 -6.32 0.97
CA ARG A 138 8.75 -6.38 2.04
C ARG A 138 8.41 -5.44 3.20
N LEU A 139 7.94 -4.24 2.89
CA LEU A 139 7.62 -3.25 3.93
C LEU A 139 6.50 -3.69 4.86
N VAL A 140 5.52 -4.48 4.38
CA VAL A 140 4.48 -5.07 5.24
C VAL A 140 5.10 -5.97 6.32
N ASP A 141 6.02 -6.86 5.95
CA ASP A 141 6.67 -7.75 6.92
C ASP A 141 7.62 -6.97 7.87
N THR A 142 8.30 -5.93 7.35
CA THR A 142 9.13 -5.00 8.14
C THR A 142 8.28 -4.24 9.17
N ALA A 143 7.15 -3.67 8.74
CA ALA A 143 6.23 -2.95 9.63
C ALA A 143 5.69 -3.87 10.73
N LEU A 144 5.25 -5.08 10.39
CA LEU A 144 4.76 -6.04 11.35
C LEU A 144 5.83 -6.46 12.37
N THR A 145 7.05 -6.65 11.92
CA THR A 145 8.18 -6.98 12.79
C THR A 145 8.48 -5.84 13.77
N TYR A 146 8.51 -4.60 13.27
CA TYR A 146 8.72 -3.41 14.08
C TYR A 146 7.61 -3.23 15.12
N ILE A 147 6.34 -3.36 14.72
CA ILE A 147 5.20 -3.24 15.64
C ILE A 147 5.26 -4.32 16.70
N LYS A 148 5.46 -5.59 16.32
CA LYS A 148 5.57 -6.71 17.29
C LYS A 148 6.65 -6.51 18.33
N LYS A 149 7.77 -5.88 17.98
CA LYS A 149 8.87 -5.57 18.89
C LYS A 149 8.48 -4.50 19.93
N ASN A 150 7.57 -3.59 19.57
CA ASN A 150 7.26 -2.40 20.36
C ASN A 150 5.91 -2.44 21.06
N ILE A 151 5.02 -3.39 20.75
CA ILE A 151 3.77 -3.62 21.50
C ILE A 151 4.01 -4.43 22.76
N ARG A 152 3.07 -4.35 23.69
CA ARG A 152 3.12 -5.13 24.94
C ARG A 152 2.69 -6.58 24.69
N TRP A 153 3.35 -7.48 25.41
CA TRP A 153 3.03 -8.90 25.43
C TRP A 153 2.77 -9.32 26.86
N ARG A 154 1.72 -10.09 27.11
CA ARG A 154 1.49 -10.76 28.37
C ARG A 154 1.84 -12.23 28.25
N ALA A 155 2.41 -12.81 29.30
CA ALA A 155 2.66 -14.23 29.37
C ALA A 155 1.61 -14.88 30.28
N GLU A 156 0.90 -15.88 29.75
CA GLU A 156 0.04 -16.75 30.55
C GLU A 156 0.78 -18.08 30.77
N ILE A 157 0.94 -18.44 32.04
CA ILE A 157 1.60 -19.68 32.45
C ILE A 157 0.52 -20.72 32.63
N GLY A 158 0.35 -21.59 31.63
CA GLY A 158 -0.46 -22.80 31.73
C GLY A 158 0.30 -23.92 32.46
N ASN A 159 -0.35 -25.05 32.70
CA ASN A 159 0.23 -26.16 33.45
C ASN A 159 1.50 -26.78 32.81
N VAL A 160 1.75 -26.58 31.51
CA VAL A 160 2.86 -27.22 30.78
C VAL A 160 3.56 -26.23 29.82
N THR A 161 2.90 -25.17 29.35
CA THR A 161 3.44 -24.23 28.35
C THR A 161 3.18 -22.80 28.75
N ARG A 162 4.16 -21.92 28.44
CA ARG A 162 4.02 -20.47 28.50
C ARG A 162 3.47 -20.00 27.15
N GLU A 163 2.35 -19.30 27.17
CA GLU A 163 1.76 -18.68 26.00
C GLU A 163 1.99 -17.16 26.05
N GLU A 164 2.53 -16.59 24.96
CA GLU A 164 2.74 -15.15 24.82
C GLU A 164 1.61 -14.56 23.99
N ILE A 165 0.84 -13.68 24.61
CA ILE A 165 -0.35 -13.07 24.01
C ILE A 165 -0.05 -11.59 23.79
N PRO A 166 -0.07 -11.10 22.52
CA PRO A 166 0.09 -9.69 22.23
C PRO A 166 -1.15 -8.90 22.65
N GLU A 167 -0.96 -7.63 23.06
CA GLU A 167 -2.07 -6.74 23.40
C GLU A 167 -3.03 -6.47 22.24
N ILE A 168 -2.54 -6.59 20.99
CA ILE A 168 -3.33 -6.46 19.77
C ILE A 168 -3.21 -7.75 18.96
N PRO A 169 -4.32 -8.37 18.53
CA PRO A 169 -4.27 -9.59 17.72
C PRO A 169 -3.45 -9.41 16.45
N LEU A 170 -2.51 -10.31 16.18
CA LEU A 170 -1.59 -10.20 15.04
C LEU A 170 -2.30 -10.16 13.68
N LYS A 171 -3.46 -10.80 13.57
CA LYS A 171 -4.30 -10.74 12.34
C LYS A 171 -4.83 -9.34 12.10
N ALA A 172 -5.32 -8.67 13.14
CA ALA A 172 -5.79 -7.29 13.05
C ALA A 172 -4.66 -6.32 12.71
N LEU A 173 -3.48 -6.48 13.33
CA LEU A 173 -2.29 -5.69 12.98
C LEU A 173 -1.91 -5.84 11.50
N ARG A 174 -1.91 -7.06 10.98
CA ARG A 174 -1.60 -7.31 9.57
C ARG A 174 -2.59 -6.60 8.65
N GLU A 175 -3.87 -6.68 8.95
CA GLU A 175 -4.92 -6.03 8.16
C GLU A 175 -4.77 -4.50 8.17
N ILE A 176 -4.54 -3.91 9.34
CA ILE A 176 -4.33 -2.46 9.48
C ILE A 176 -3.10 -2.00 8.68
N VAL A 177 -1.99 -2.73 8.77
CA VAL A 177 -0.76 -2.41 8.03
C VAL A 177 -1.00 -2.49 6.53
N ILE A 178 -1.63 -3.56 6.04
CA ILE A 178 -1.94 -3.70 4.60
C ILE A 178 -2.87 -2.56 4.14
N ASN A 179 -3.91 -2.25 4.91
CA ASN A 179 -4.84 -1.17 4.58
C ASN A 179 -4.15 0.20 4.57
N SER A 180 -3.17 0.44 5.47
CA SER A 180 -2.42 1.70 5.47
C SER A 180 -1.59 1.90 4.19
N PHE A 181 -1.03 0.84 3.61
CA PHE A 181 -0.35 0.91 2.31
C PHE A 181 -1.33 1.05 1.15
N ALA A 182 -2.47 0.35 1.20
CA ALA A 182 -3.47 0.38 0.12
C ALA A 182 -4.17 1.75 0.00
N HIS A 183 -4.24 2.51 1.10
CA HIS A 183 -4.89 3.82 1.19
C HIS A 183 -3.91 4.97 1.43
N ALA A 184 -2.61 4.73 1.27
CA ALA A 184 -1.60 5.80 1.34
C ALA A 184 -1.81 6.78 0.18
N GLU A 185 -1.94 8.09 0.48
CA GLU A 185 -2.05 9.19 -0.47
C GLU A 185 -0.67 9.83 -0.76
#